data_9bf254ed03d4cffdb436ca241d5197eb
#
_entry.id   9bf254ed03d4cffdb436ca241d5197eb
#
_cell.length_a   1.000
_cell.length_b   1.000
_cell.length_c   1.000
_cell.angle_alpha   90.00
_cell.angle_beta   90.00
_cell.angle_gamma   90.00
#
_symmetry.space_group_name_H-M   'P 1'
#
loop_
_entity.id
_entity.type
_entity.pdbx_description
1 polymer ?
#
loop_
_entity_poly.entity_id
_entity_poly.type
_entity_poly.pdbx_seq_one_letter_code
_entity_poly.pdbx_strand_id
1 'polypeptide(L)'
;ILDRINEELTHEKALRIRENEEEIKEIADTKAREIVAAAIQRNAADTVSETTVSVVSLPNEEMKGRIIGREGRNIRAIETLTGVDLIIDDTPEAVILSCFDPIRREIARLSLENLVKDGRIHPARIEEVVEKTRKEVDKAIREAGEEAVLQCGIRGMHPELVKVLGRLKYRTSYGQNVL
;
A
#
# COMPACT_ATOMS: atom_id res chain seq x y z
N ILE A 1 37.96 -54.82 27.32
CA ILE A 1 36.49 -55.00 27.17
C ILE A 1 35.76 -53.74 27.64
N LEU A 2 36.06 -53.21 28.84
CA LEU A 2 35.43 -52.01 29.37
C LEU A 2 35.63 -50.74 28.46
N ASP A 3 36.85 -50.60 27.93
CA ASP A 3 37.19 -49.47 27.06
C ASP A 3 36.41 -49.49 25.75
N ARG A 4 36.26 -50.68 25.13
CA ARG A 4 35.40 -50.78 23.93
C ARG A 4 33.92 -50.46 24.19
N ILE A 5 33.40 -50.89 25.34
CA ILE A 5 32.02 -50.59 25.71
C ILE A 5 31.84 -49.08 25.96
N ASN A 6 32.80 -48.40 26.54
CA ASN A 6 32.79 -46.97 26.74
C ASN A 6 32.89 -46.20 25.42
N GLU A 7 33.67 -46.64 24.45
CA GLU A 7 33.77 -46.05 23.12
C GLU A 7 32.45 -46.21 22.34
N GLU A 8 31.87 -47.43 22.38
CA GLU A 8 30.54 -47.68 21.72
C GLU A 8 29.44 -46.84 22.34
N LEU A 9 29.37 -46.72 23.67
CA LEU A 9 28.42 -45.87 24.38
C LEU A 9 28.59 -44.38 24.07
N THR A 10 29.85 -43.95 23.93
CA THR A 10 30.13 -42.54 23.60
C THR A 10 29.70 -42.22 22.17
N HIS A 11 29.90 -43.15 21.25
CA HIS A 11 29.48 -43.00 19.86
C HIS A 11 27.96 -43.01 19.72
N GLU A 12 27.25 -43.90 20.41
CA GLU A 12 25.81 -43.96 20.43
C GLU A 12 25.18 -42.70 21.04
N LYS A 13 25.75 -42.17 22.11
CA LYS A 13 25.35 -40.89 22.71
C LYS A 13 25.52 -39.74 21.73
N ALA A 14 26.64 -39.68 21.00
CA ALA A 14 26.89 -38.63 20.02
C ALA A 14 25.90 -38.67 18.85
N LEU A 15 25.54 -39.87 18.39
CA LEU A 15 24.51 -40.03 17.36
C LEU A 15 23.12 -39.55 17.83
N ARG A 16 22.71 -39.98 19.04
CA ARG A 16 21.44 -39.56 19.61
C ARG A 16 21.35 -38.04 19.86
N ILE A 17 22.46 -37.44 20.27
CA ILE A 17 22.53 -35.99 20.44
C ILE A 17 22.29 -35.29 19.08
N ARG A 18 22.95 -35.75 18.02
CA ARG A 18 22.76 -35.21 16.67
C ARG A 18 21.31 -35.35 16.17
N GLU A 19 20.75 -36.54 16.30
CA GLU A 19 19.34 -36.78 15.91
C GLU A 19 18.38 -35.87 16.66
N ASN A 20 18.57 -35.71 17.96
CA ASN A 20 17.76 -34.79 18.77
C ASN A 20 17.99 -33.32 18.38
N GLU A 21 19.21 -32.90 18.06
CA GLU A 21 19.49 -31.54 17.59
C GLU A 21 18.83 -31.25 16.25
N GLU A 22 18.83 -32.21 15.33
CA GLU A 22 18.14 -32.08 14.02
C GLU A 22 16.61 -32.01 14.20
N GLU A 23 16.05 -32.88 15.04
CA GLU A 23 14.60 -32.86 15.35
C GLU A 23 14.16 -31.55 16.02
N ILE A 24 14.93 -31.08 17.01
CA ILE A 24 14.67 -29.79 17.67
C ILE A 24 14.73 -28.64 16.67
N LYS A 25 15.67 -28.67 15.74
CA LYS A 25 15.79 -27.63 14.70
C LYS A 25 14.61 -27.62 13.75
N GLU A 26 14.16 -28.79 13.28
CA GLU A 26 12.96 -28.88 12.43
C GLU A 26 11.69 -28.39 13.16
N ILE A 27 11.51 -28.79 14.42
CA ILE A 27 10.39 -28.33 15.25
C ILE A 27 10.46 -26.81 15.45
N ALA A 28 11.65 -26.29 15.74
CA ALA A 28 11.86 -24.86 15.94
C ALA A 28 11.54 -24.05 14.67
N ASP A 29 12.01 -24.50 13.50
CA ASP A 29 11.72 -23.86 12.21
C ASP A 29 10.24 -23.88 11.86
N THR A 30 9.57 -25.00 12.12
CA THR A 30 8.13 -25.12 11.89
C THR A 30 7.34 -24.18 12.81
N LYS A 31 7.71 -24.15 14.09
CA LYS A 31 7.09 -23.29 15.09
C LYS A 31 7.32 -21.81 14.81
N ALA A 32 8.51 -21.44 14.37
CA ALA A 32 8.84 -20.08 13.95
C ALA A 32 7.97 -19.62 12.78
N ARG A 33 7.78 -20.46 11.77
CA ARG A 33 6.87 -20.16 10.62
C ARG A 33 5.43 -19.99 11.06
N GLU A 34 4.92 -20.85 11.94
CA GLU A 34 3.56 -20.73 12.49
C GLU A 34 3.37 -19.41 13.25
N ILE A 35 4.34 -19.03 14.09
CA ILE A 35 4.29 -17.78 14.86
C ILE A 35 4.31 -16.56 13.93
N VAL A 36 5.20 -16.57 12.93
CA VAL A 36 5.28 -15.48 11.93
C VAL A 36 3.98 -15.37 11.13
N ALA A 37 3.44 -16.49 10.66
CA ALA A 37 2.17 -16.50 9.92
C ALA A 37 1.02 -15.97 10.77
N ALA A 38 0.92 -16.39 12.03
CA ALA A 38 -0.10 -15.91 12.96
C ALA A 38 0.06 -14.41 13.29
N ALA A 39 1.30 -13.92 13.40
CA ALA A 39 1.59 -12.52 13.62
C ALA A 39 1.20 -11.67 12.39
N ILE A 40 1.53 -12.13 11.18
CA ILE A 40 1.13 -11.47 9.92
C ILE A 40 -0.40 -11.42 9.82
N GLN A 41 -1.11 -12.52 10.05
CA GLN A 41 -2.57 -12.55 9.99
C GLN A 41 -3.22 -11.58 10.98
N ARG A 42 -2.68 -11.47 12.19
CA ARG A 42 -3.20 -10.59 13.24
C ARG A 42 -3.04 -9.11 12.90
N ASN A 43 -1.89 -8.75 12.30
CA ASN A 43 -1.57 -7.36 11.99
C ASN A 43 -1.97 -6.95 10.56
N ALA A 44 -2.35 -7.90 9.70
CA ALA A 44 -2.66 -7.63 8.30
C ALA A 44 -3.85 -6.66 8.14
N ALA A 45 -4.91 -6.84 8.93
CA ALA A 45 -6.10 -6.00 8.83
C ALA A 45 -5.81 -4.53 9.17
N ASP A 46 -5.07 -4.29 10.26
CA ASP A 46 -4.73 -2.94 10.72
C ASP A 46 -3.78 -2.26 9.72
N THR A 47 -2.73 -2.97 9.29
CA THR A 47 -1.76 -2.46 8.31
C THR A 47 -2.40 -2.17 6.95
N VAL A 48 -3.31 -3.02 6.48
CA VAL A 48 -4.05 -2.80 5.23
C VAL A 48 -4.95 -1.57 5.35
N SER A 49 -5.66 -1.42 6.44
CA SER A 49 -6.51 -0.27 6.70
C SER A 49 -5.74 1.05 6.66
N GLU A 50 -4.58 1.13 7.34
CA GLU A 50 -3.73 2.32 7.33
C GLU A 50 -3.14 2.67 5.95
N THR A 51 -2.79 1.66 5.16
CA THR A 51 -2.07 1.86 3.88
C THR A 51 -2.98 2.03 2.68
N THR A 52 -4.25 1.59 2.75
CA THR A 52 -5.16 1.59 1.59
C THR A 52 -6.23 2.67 1.63
N VAL A 53 -6.32 3.42 2.71
CA VAL A 53 -7.35 4.43 2.91
C VAL A 53 -6.76 5.84 2.88
N SER A 54 -7.50 6.80 2.32
CA SER A 54 -7.22 8.23 2.39
C SER A 54 -8.50 8.97 2.73
N VAL A 55 -8.41 9.99 3.57
CA VAL A 55 -9.56 10.80 3.98
C VAL A 55 -9.49 12.16 3.31
N VAL A 56 -10.60 12.61 2.75
CA VAL A 56 -10.77 13.96 2.19
C VAL A 56 -11.75 14.73 3.05
N SER A 57 -11.30 15.83 3.64
CA SER A 57 -12.14 16.71 4.44
C SER A 57 -13.04 17.57 3.55
N LEU A 58 -14.28 17.72 3.95
CA LEU A 58 -15.29 18.54 3.28
C LEU A 58 -15.55 19.81 4.08
N PRO A 59 -15.88 20.93 3.42
CA PRO A 59 -16.17 22.19 4.10
C PRO A 59 -17.51 22.20 4.84
N ASN A 60 -18.43 21.30 4.48
CA ASN A 60 -19.74 21.12 5.11
C ASN A 60 -20.38 19.79 4.70
N GLU A 61 -21.41 19.34 5.45
CA GLU A 61 -22.17 18.11 5.17
C GLU A 61 -22.96 18.17 3.85
N GLU A 62 -23.37 19.33 3.41
CA GLU A 62 -24.09 19.49 2.13
C GLU A 62 -23.26 18.99 0.94
N MET A 63 -21.96 19.08 1.06
CA MET A 63 -21.04 18.63 0.01
C MET A 63 -21.10 17.10 -0.19
N LYS A 64 -21.39 16.31 0.85
CA LYS A 64 -21.61 14.86 0.71
C LYS A 64 -22.75 14.57 -0.26
N GLY A 65 -23.88 15.24 -0.11
CA GLY A 65 -25.01 15.09 -1.01
C GLY A 65 -24.68 15.46 -2.46
N ARG A 66 -23.82 16.47 -2.67
CA ARG A 66 -23.36 16.87 -4.01
C ARG A 66 -22.40 15.88 -4.62
N ILE A 67 -21.50 15.28 -3.80
CA ILE A 67 -20.59 14.22 -4.23
C ILE A 67 -21.36 12.96 -4.61
N ILE A 68 -22.36 12.57 -3.84
CA ILE A 68 -23.24 11.44 -4.20
C ILE A 68 -23.98 11.75 -5.48
N GLY A 69 -24.60 12.92 -5.55
CA GLY A 69 -25.41 13.35 -6.66
C GLY A 69 -26.75 12.60 -6.72
N ARG A 70 -27.59 13.00 -7.66
CA ARG A 70 -28.92 12.41 -7.86
C ARG A 70 -28.76 10.92 -8.20
N GLU A 71 -29.35 10.03 -7.41
CA GLU A 71 -29.30 8.57 -7.58
C GLU A 71 -27.85 7.97 -7.58
N GLY A 72 -26.92 8.64 -6.92
CA GLY A 72 -25.53 8.20 -6.87
C GLY A 72 -24.74 8.38 -8.18
N ARG A 73 -25.22 9.25 -9.10
CA ARG A 73 -24.61 9.43 -10.42
C ARG A 73 -23.19 9.97 -10.35
N ASN A 74 -22.93 10.92 -9.46
CA ASN A 74 -21.60 11.55 -9.38
C ASN A 74 -20.58 10.64 -8.70
N ILE A 75 -20.97 9.96 -7.61
CA ILE A 75 -20.09 9.00 -6.95
C ILE A 75 -19.68 7.87 -7.89
N ARG A 76 -20.63 7.27 -8.62
CA ARG A 76 -20.32 6.23 -9.62
C ARG A 76 -19.41 6.73 -10.74
N ALA A 77 -19.55 7.99 -11.17
CA ALA A 77 -18.67 8.57 -12.16
C ALA A 77 -17.23 8.67 -11.63
N ILE A 78 -17.03 9.13 -10.38
CA ILE A 78 -15.71 9.21 -9.76
C ILE A 78 -15.11 7.82 -9.62
N GLU A 79 -15.85 6.85 -9.06
CA GLU A 79 -15.39 5.46 -8.89
C GLU A 79 -15.02 4.80 -10.21
N THR A 80 -15.82 4.96 -11.24
CA THR A 80 -15.55 4.38 -12.57
C THR A 80 -14.30 4.98 -13.22
N LEU A 81 -14.13 6.31 -13.12
CA LEU A 81 -13.00 7.01 -13.75
C LEU A 81 -11.67 6.80 -13.01
N THR A 82 -11.71 6.69 -11.69
CA THR A 82 -10.50 6.57 -10.86
C THR A 82 -10.16 5.12 -10.52
N GLY A 83 -11.15 4.24 -10.47
CA GLY A 83 -11.03 2.88 -9.96
C GLY A 83 -10.79 2.83 -8.46
N VAL A 84 -11.33 3.79 -7.71
CA VAL A 84 -11.21 3.94 -6.25
C VAL A 84 -12.61 3.92 -5.66
N ASP A 85 -12.81 3.17 -4.60
CA ASP A 85 -14.09 3.12 -3.88
C ASP A 85 -14.23 4.33 -2.95
N LEU A 86 -15.38 5.00 -3.04
CA LEU A 86 -15.74 6.11 -2.17
C LEU A 86 -16.70 5.65 -1.08
N ILE A 87 -16.26 5.73 0.15
CA ILE A 87 -17.06 5.39 1.32
C ILE A 87 -17.54 6.69 1.96
N ILE A 88 -18.86 6.87 1.96
CA ILE A 88 -19.52 8.01 2.59
C ILE A 88 -20.36 7.46 3.74
N ASP A 89 -19.84 7.61 4.94
CA ASP A 89 -20.45 7.17 6.18
C ASP A 89 -20.91 8.35 7.05
N ASP A 90 -21.25 8.07 8.30
CA ASP A 90 -21.67 9.07 9.27
C ASP A 90 -20.52 9.94 9.82
N THR A 91 -19.27 9.73 9.37
CA THR A 91 -18.12 10.56 9.76
C THR A 91 -18.37 12.00 9.31
N PRO A 92 -18.41 12.97 10.24
CA PRO A 92 -18.76 14.35 9.89
C PRO A 92 -17.71 14.95 8.92
N GLU A 93 -18.22 15.66 7.93
CA GLU A 93 -17.39 16.47 7.00
C GLU A 93 -16.20 15.72 6.36
N ALA A 94 -16.36 14.43 6.10
CA ALA A 94 -15.30 13.61 5.50
C ALA A 94 -15.86 12.59 4.49
N VAL A 95 -15.01 12.25 3.52
CA VAL A 95 -15.19 11.13 2.58
C VAL A 95 -13.94 10.27 2.62
N ILE A 96 -14.13 8.97 2.70
CA ILE A 96 -13.07 7.98 2.75
C ILE A 96 -12.88 7.40 1.35
N LEU A 97 -11.63 7.39 0.89
CA LEU A 97 -11.21 6.78 -0.37
C LEU A 97 -10.47 5.49 -0.08
N SER A 98 -10.90 4.38 -0.67
CA SER A 98 -10.29 3.07 -0.47
C SER A 98 -9.76 2.51 -1.80
N CYS A 99 -8.46 2.22 -1.86
CA CYS A 99 -7.81 1.59 -3.01
C CYS A 99 -6.42 1.06 -2.64
N PHE A 100 -6.07 -0.12 -3.15
CA PHE A 100 -4.73 -0.67 -2.99
C PHE A 100 -3.66 0.08 -3.79
N ASP A 101 -4.01 0.65 -4.95
CA ASP A 101 -3.05 1.42 -5.75
C ASP A 101 -2.92 2.85 -5.20
N PRO A 102 -1.76 3.21 -4.64
CA PRO A 102 -1.55 4.52 -4.03
C PRO A 102 -1.63 5.66 -5.05
N ILE A 103 -1.29 5.41 -6.31
CA ILE A 103 -1.35 6.42 -7.37
C ILE A 103 -2.81 6.71 -7.75
N ARG A 104 -3.63 5.67 -7.93
CA ARG A 104 -5.07 5.86 -8.18
C ARG A 104 -5.74 6.57 -7.03
N ARG A 105 -5.41 6.20 -5.79
CA ARG A 105 -5.96 6.84 -4.59
C ARG A 105 -5.56 8.31 -4.52
N GLU A 106 -4.32 8.66 -4.85
CA GLU A 106 -3.87 10.05 -4.90
C GLU A 106 -4.57 10.85 -6.01
N ILE A 107 -4.77 10.26 -7.20
CA ILE A 107 -5.55 10.89 -8.27
C ILE A 107 -6.99 11.16 -7.82
N ALA A 108 -7.63 10.19 -7.16
CA ALA A 108 -8.98 10.36 -6.64
C ALA A 108 -9.05 11.44 -5.56
N ARG A 109 -8.08 11.44 -4.62
CA ARG A 109 -7.97 12.43 -3.54
C ARG A 109 -7.85 13.85 -4.10
N LEU A 110 -6.88 14.10 -4.97
CA LEU A 110 -6.67 15.41 -5.58
C LEU A 110 -7.84 15.85 -6.45
N SER A 111 -8.44 14.91 -7.19
CA SER A 111 -9.62 15.20 -8.00
C SER A 111 -10.80 15.62 -7.14
N LEU A 112 -11.05 14.91 -6.06
CA LEU A 112 -12.14 15.22 -5.13
C LEU A 112 -11.91 16.57 -4.44
N GLU A 113 -10.69 16.87 -3.97
CA GLU A 113 -10.33 18.16 -3.40
C GLU A 113 -10.57 19.31 -4.39
N ASN A 114 -10.18 19.14 -5.66
CA ASN A 114 -10.38 20.14 -6.70
C ASN A 114 -11.88 20.35 -7.00
N LEU A 115 -12.67 19.27 -7.05
CA LEU A 115 -14.12 19.35 -7.23
C LEU A 115 -14.83 20.05 -6.06
N VAL A 116 -14.39 19.77 -4.85
CA VAL A 116 -14.91 20.41 -3.62
C VAL A 116 -14.59 21.90 -3.61
N LYS A 117 -13.35 22.29 -3.95
CA LYS A 117 -12.93 23.70 -4.06
C LYS A 117 -13.69 24.45 -5.15
N ASP A 118 -13.90 23.84 -6.30
CA ASP A 118 -14.65 24.43 -7.44
C ASP A 118 -16.17 24.49 -7.16
N GLY A 119 -16.67 23.59 -6.32
CA GLY A 119 -18.08 23.50 -5.97
C GLY A 119 -18.99 22.98 -7.10
N ARG A 120 -18.48 22.74 -8.30
CA ARG A 120 -19.24 22.22 -9.45
C ARG A 120 -19.02 20.72 -9.61
N ILE A 121 -19.96 19.94 -9.09
CA ILE A 121 -19.86 18.47 -9.11
C ILE A 121 -20.94 17.91 -10.01
N HIS A 122 -20.57 17.56 -11.24
CA HIS A 122 -21.40 16.87 -12.24
C HIS A 122 -20.54 16.01 -13.16
N PRO A 123 -21.06 14.96 -13.82
CA PRO A 123 -20.25 13.95 -14.50
C PRO A 123 -19.22 14.50 -15.50
N ALA A 124 -19.60 15.44 -16.36
CA ALA A 124 -18.67 16.03 -17.33
C ALA A 124 -17.51 16.80 -16.65
N ARG A 125 -17.79 17.49 -15.53
CA ARG A 125 -16.75 18.19 -14.78
C ARG A 125 -15.84 17.21 -14.02
N ILE A 126 -16.41 16.12 -13.52
CA ILE A 126 -15.67 15.05 -12.87
C ILE A 126 -14.65 14.46 -13.85
N GLU A 127 -15.09 14.13 -15.07
CA GLU A 127 -14.21 13.58 -16.12
C GLU A 127 -13.06 14.55 -16.46
N GLU A 128 -13.38 15.83 -16.67
CA GLU A 128 -12.36 16.86 -16.96
C GLU A 128 -11.33 16.98 -15.82
N VAL A 129 -11.79 17.04 -14.57
CA VAL A 129 -10.90 17.18 -13.41
C VAL A 129 -10.05 15.94 -13.22
N VAL A 130 -10.62 14.74 -13.34
CA VAL A 130 -9.87 13.47 -13.19
C VAL A 130 -8.79 13.36 -14.27
N GLU A 131 -9.12 13.66 -15.53
CA GLU A 131 -8.13 13.64 -16.62
C GLU A 131 -7.01 14.66 -16.43
N LYS A 132 -7.34 15.86 -15.97
CA LYS A 132 -6.35 16.89 -15.64
C LYS A 132 -5.43 16.42 -14.51
N THR A 133 -6.02 15.95 -13.41
CA THR A 133 -5.26 15.47 -12.24
C THR A 133 -4.37 14.28 -12.58
N ARG A 134 -4.84 13.37 -13.45
CA ARG A 134 -4.03 12.24 -13.92
C ARG A 134 -2.76 12.72 -14.63
N LYS A 135 -2.88 13.71 -15.52
CA LYS A 135 -1.71 14.28 -16.20
C LYS A 135 -0.75 15.00 -15.24
N GLU A 136 -1.30 15.68 -14.23
CA GLU A 136 -0.49 16.35 -13.20
C GLU A 136 0.29 15.34 -12.34
N VAL A 137 -0.35 14.24 -11.92
CA VAL A 137 0.29 13.16 -11.16
C VAL A 137 1.34 12.43 -12.02
N ASP A 138 1.04 12.13 -13.28
CA ASP A 138 2.00 11.52 -14.20
C ASP A 138 3.24 12.41 -14.42
N LYS A 139 3.05 13.73 -14.48
CA LYS A 139 4.14 14.70 -14.54
C LYS A 139 4.98 14.68 -13.26
N ALA A 140 4.32 14.73 -12.10
CA ALA A 140 5.00 14.68 -10.80
C ALA A 140 5.79 13.38 -10.58
N ILE A 141 5.29 12.24 -11.08
CA ILE A 141 6.01 10.96 -11.08
C ILE A 141 7.29 11.06 -11.90
N ARG A 142 7.21 11.63 -13.10
CA ARG A 142 8.38 11.78 -13.97
C ARG A 142 9.42 12.70 -13.34
N GLU A 143 9.01 13.85 -12.85
CA GLU A 143 9.89 14.81 -12.18
C GLU A 143 10.59 14.20 -10.97
N ALA A 144 9.87 13.46 -10.13
CA ALA A 144 10.44 12.77 -8.98
C ALA A 144 11.47 11.70 -9.39
N GLY A 145 11.19 10.95 -10.46
CA GLY A 145 12.14 9.96 -10.98
C GLY A 145 13.40 10.60 -11.54
N GLU A 146 13.26 11.70 -12.30
CA GLU A 146 14.41 12.47 -12.85
C GLU A 146 15.27 13.06 -11.72
N GLU A 147 14.65 13.61 -10.70
CA GLU A 147 15.36 14.15 -9.54
C GLU A 147 16.13 13.07 -8.77
N ALA A 148 15.52 11.89 -8.52
CA ALA A 148 16.19 10.77 -7.88
C ALA A 148 17.40 10.28 -8.69
N VAL A 149 17.27 10.16 -9.99
CA VAL A 149 18.38 9.79 -10.89
C VAL A 149 19.51 10.81 -10.82
N LEU A 150 19.18 12.10 -10.78
CA LEU A 150 20.16 13.18 -10.67
C LEU A 150 20.91 13.13 -9.34
N GLN A 151 20.17 12.92 -8.22
CA GLN A 151 20.75 12.82 -6.88
C GLN A 151 21.70 11.62 -6.76
N CYS A 152 21.36 10.50 -7.38
CA CYS A 152 22.21 9.31 -7.44
C CYS A 152 23.42 9.44 -8.42
N GLY A 153 23.49 10.52 -9.18
CA GLY A 153 24.57 10.73 -10.17
C GLY A 153 24.54 9.75 -11.35
N ILE A 154 23.43 9.08 -11.59
CA ILE A 154 23.28 8.08 -12.66
C ILE A 154 23.03 8.80 -14.00
N ARG A 155 23.75 8.40 -15.04
CA ARG A 155 23.56 8.95 -16.40
C ARG A 155 23.05 7.86 -17.35
N GLY A 156 22.14 8.24 -18.24
CA GLY A 156 21.66 7.36 -19.31
C GLY A 156 20.66 6.29 -18.87
N MET A 157 19.92 6.52 -17.77
CA MET A 157 18.84 5.63 -17.37
C MET A 157 17.69 5.66 -18.38
N HIS A 158 17.15 4.49 -18.70
CA HIS A 158 16.03 4.39 -19.63
C HIS A 158 14.77 5.10 -19.07
N PRO A 159 14.01 5.88 -19.88
CA PRO A 159 12.87 6.66 -19.42
C PRO A 159 11.81 5.85 -18.65
N GLU A 160 11.56 4.59 -19.05
CA GLU A 160 10.62 3.72 -18.34
C GLU A 160 11.10 3.38 -16.91
N LEU A 161 12.42 3.20 -16.71
CA LEU A 161 12.97 2.99 -15.37
C LEU A 161 12.88 4.25 -14.52
N VAL A 162 13.10 5.43 -15.10
CA VAL A 162 12.90 6.72 -14.42
C VAL A 162 11.45 6.84 -13.94
N LYS A 163 10.48 6.46 -14.79
CA LYS A 163 9.07 6.46 -14.42
C LYS A 163 8.74 5.48 -13.29
N VAL A 164 9.30 4.26 -13.34
CA VAL A 164 9.13 3.27 -12.27
C VAL A 164 9.73 3.78 -10.96
N LEU A 165 10.91 4.39 -11.01
CA LEU A 165 11.54 5.00 -9.84
C LEU A 165 10.67 6.13 -9.26
N GLY A 166 10.15 7.04 -10.10
CA GLY A 166 9.27 8.11 -9.65
C GLY A 166 7.97 7.65 -9.00
N ARG A 167 7.45 6.47 -9.35
CA ARG A 167 6.27 5.88 -8.69
C ARG A 167 6.52 5.54 -7.22
N LEU A 168 7.77 5.34 -6.82
CA LEU A 168 8.14 5.07 -5.42
C LEU A 168 7.83 6.25 -4.49
N LYS A 169 7.72 7.47 -5.01
CA LYS A 169 7.25 8.65 -4.26
C LYS A 169 5.90 8.41 -3.56
N TYR A 170 5.04 7.60 -4.17
CA TYR A 170 3.69 7.30 -3.63
C TYR A 170 3.65 5.98 -2.87
N ARG A 171 4.78 5.30 -2.74
CA ARG A 171 4.89 4.05 -1.99
C ARG A 171 5.51 4.31 -0.63
N THR A 172 4.81 3.88 0.40
CA THR A 172 5.32 3.88 1.78
C THR A 172 5.63 2.46 2.23
N SER A 173 6.66 2.31 3.04
CA SER A 173 7.00 1.06 3.71
C SER A 173 7.33 1.38 5.15
N TYR A 174 6.67 0.72 6.10
CA TYR A 174 6.79 1.01 7.54
C TYR A 174 6.60 2.50 7.90
N GLY A 175 5.64 3.17 7.25
CA GLY A 175 5.37 4.60 7.47
C GLY A 175 6.41 5.56 6.88
N GLN A 176 7.41 5.06 6.15
CA GLN A 176 8.44 5.86 5.50
C GLN A 176 8.25 5.87 3.97
N ASN A 177 8.57 7.00 3.35
CA ASN A 177 8.64 7.08 1.89
C ASN A 177 9.80 6.23 1.38
N VAL A 178 9.60 5.53 0.26
CA VAL A 178 10.59 4.62 -0.33
C VAL A 178 11.55 5.33 -1.30
N LEU A 179 11.22 6.56 -1.72
CA LEU A 179 12.05 7.39 -2.62
C LEU A 179 12.99 8.29 -1.85
#